data_2c844fb24da299b75774a89649c7c721
#
_entry.id   2c844fb24da299b75774a89649c7c721
#
_cell.length_a   1.000
_cell.length_b   1.000
_cell.length_c   1.000
_cell.angle_alpha   90.00
_cell.angle_beta   90.00
_cell.angle_gamma   90.00
#
_symmetry.space_group_name_H-M   'P 1'
#
loop_
_entity.id
_entity.type
_entity.pdbx_description
1 polymer ?
#
loop_
_entity_poly.entity_id
_entity_poly.type
_entity_poly.pdbx_seq_one_letter_code
_entity_poly.pdbx_strand_id
1 'polypeptide(L)'
;MANEYLQRTPTSTGNTKVFTWSGWVKKNEIEGGFGRFFESGAIGDRTYFTYTEFDEIRFTEQAASSNRDSLVSNYKLRDSSSLCHVMIAVNTTLSNEDDRVKIYINGSLINNHGFSTDDPPGLNAIFQHNEEGETQYIGNSANQAADFQGYMSDVFHVDGQALTPEVLFHLI
;
A
#
# COMPACT_ATOMS: atom_id res chain seq x y z
N MET A 1 -0.03 -7.49 23.28
CA MET A 1 0.12 -6.05 23.00
C MET A 1 -1.21 -5.54 22.50
N ALA A 2 -1.59 -4.30 22.76
CA ALA A 2 -2.84 -3.76 22.22
C ALA A 2 -2.69 -3.65 20.69
N ASN A 3 -3.67 -4.14 19.92
CA ASN A 3 -3.75 -3.96 18.49
C ASN A 3 -4.14 -2.50 18.22
N GLU A 4 -3.15 -1.63 18.03
CA GLU A 4 -3.40 -0.22 17.74
C GLU A 4 -3.48 -0.03 16.22
N TYR A 5 -4.61 0.49 15.76
CA TYR A 5 -4.83 0.82 14.36
C TYR A 5 -5.81 1.99 14.23
N LEU A 6 -5.80 2.62 13.08
CA LEU A 6 -6.80 3.61 12.71
C LEU A 6 -7.72 3.02 11.66
N GLN A 7 -9.00 3.40 11.72
CA GLN A 7 -9.97 3.01 10.69
C GLN A 7 -10.91 4.15 10.34
N ARG A 8 -11.38 4.10 9.11
CA ARG A 8 -12.46 4.97 8.62
C ARG A 8 -13.28 4.21 7.58
N THR A 9 -14.58 4.51 7.47
CA THR A 9 -15.45 4.02 6.40
C THR A 9 -15.92 5.22 5.57
N PRO A 10 -15.59 5.29 4.27
CA PRO A 10 -16.07 6.36 3.40
C PRO A 10 -17.59 6.34 3.28
N THR A 11 -18.20 7.52 3.26
CA THR A 11 -19.66 7.72 3.07
C THR A 11 -20.04 8.09 1.65
N SER A 12 -19.05 8.13 0.75
CA SER A 12 -19.20 8.31 -0.70
C SER A 12 -17.99 7.73 -1.38
N THR A 13 -18.18 7.17 -2.56
CA THR A 13 -17.07 6.64 -3.38
C THR A 13 -16.23 7.80 -3.92
N GLY A 14 -14.94 7.74 -3.64
CA GLY A 14 -13.92 8.61 -4.24
C GLY A 14 -13.34 8.00 -5.52
N ASN A 15 -12.08 8.29 -5.81
CA ASN A 15 -11.42 7.73 -6.98
C ASN A 15 -10.84 6.33 -6.65
N THR A 16 -11.40 5.29 -7.24
CA THR A 16 -10.99 3.90 -7.05
C THR A 16 -9.90 3.45 -8.02
N LYS A 17 -9.47 4.33 -8.94
CA LYS A 17 -8.48 4.03 -9.99
C LYS A 17 -7.21 4.86 -9.88
N VAL A 18 -7.29 6.05 -9.26
CA VAL A 18 -6.18 6.99 -9.16
C VAL A 18 -6.06 7.48 -7.73
N PHE A 19 -4.93 7.21 -7.10
CA PHE A 19 -4.66 7.64 -5.72
C PHE A 19 -3.18 7.53 -5.36
N THR A 20 -2.80 8.13 -4.24
CA THR A 20 -1.49 7.96 -3.63
C THR A 20 -1.64 7.67 -2.15
N TRP A 21 -0.94 6.65 -1.68
CA TRP A 21 -0.68 6.40 -0.27
C TRP A 21 0.79 6.69 0.04
N SER A 22 1.06 7.27 1.21
CA SER A 22 2.41 7.58 1.65
C SER A 22 2.49 7.54 3.17
N GLY A 23 3.63 7.10 3.71
CA GLY A 23 3.89 7.11 5.14
C GLY A 23 5.35 6.81 5.47
N TRP A 24 5.79 7.32 6.62
CA TRP A 24 7.04 6.90 7.24
C TRP A 24 6.79 5.67 8.08
N VAL A 25 7.58 4.64 7.87
CA VAL A 25 7.42 3.35 8.56
C VAL A 25 8.73 2.90 9.18
N LYS A 26 8.64 2.27 10.34
CA LYS A 26 9.77 1.65 11.05
C LYS A 26 9.31 0.34 11.62
N LYS A 27 9.91 -0.77 11.21
CA LYS A 27 9.61 -2.11 11.76
C LYS A 27 10.36 -2.34 13.06
N ASN A 28 9.74 -3.04 14.00
CA ASN A 28 10.41 -3.45 15.25
C ASN A 28 11.30 -4.67 15.06
N GLU A 29 10.93 -5.58 14.15
CA GLU A 29 11.61 -6.85 13.92
C GLU A 29 12.00 -7.02 12.45
N ILE A 30 13.13 -7.67 12.21
CA ILE A 30 13.59 -8.07 10.89
C ILE A 30 13.32 -9.56 10.74
N GLU A 31 12.79 -9.97 9.59
CA GLU A 31 12.33 -11.32 9.28
C GLU A 31 11.32 -11.89 10.29
N GLY A 32 10.25 -12.42 9.78
CA GLY A 32 9.19 -13.02 10.58
C GLY A 32 7.93 -12.16 10.67
N GLY A 33 6.85 -12.68 10.13
CA GLY A 33 5.56 -12.02 10.10
C GLY A 33 5.36 -11.11 8.89
N PHE A 34 4.16 -10.64 8.76
CA PHE A 34 3.73 -9.63 7.78
C PHE A 34 2.86 -8.62 8.51
N GLY A 35 2.90 -7.36 8.09
CA GLY A 35 2.09 -6.30 8.72
C GLY A 35 1.55 -5.33 7.68
N ARG A 36 0.31 -4.94 7.87
CA ARG A 36 -0.38 -4.01 6.97
C ARG A 36 0.05 -2.57 7.25
N PHE A 37 0.52 -1.89 6.21
CA PHE A 37 0.58 -0.42 6.23
C PHE A 37 -0.83 0.14 6.07
N PHE A 38 -1.57 -0.45 5.13
CA PHE A 38 -2.91 -0.03 4.76
C PHE A 38 -3.70 -1.23 4.21
N GLU A 39 -5.00 -1.28 4.49
CA GLU A 39 -5.95 -2.18 3.87
C GLU A 39 -7.28 -1.46 3.66
N SER A 40 -7.97 -1.73 2.55
CA SER A 40 -9.34 -1.28 2.29
C SER A 40 -10.16 -2.44 1.72
N GLY A 41 -11.39 -2.58 2.19
CA GLY A 41 -12.28 -3.66 1.79
C GLY A 41 -12.40 -4.78 2.82
N ALA A 42 -13.14 -5.83 2.46
CA ALA A 42 -13.41 -6.99 3.28
C ALA A 42 -12.47 -8.16 2.94
N ILE A 43 -12.43 -9.16 3.81
CA ILE A 43 -11.66 -10.39 3.55
C ILE A 43 -12.18 -11.04 2.26
N GLY A 44 -11.27 -11.26 1.32
CA GLY A 44 -11.58 -11.86 0.02
C GLY A 44 -11.75 -10.85 -1.11
N ASP A 45 -12.10 -9.60 -0.79
CA ASP A 45 -12.22 -8.50 -1.74
C ASP A 45 -11.61 -7.24 -1.11
N ARG A 46 -10.31 -7.00 -1.34
CA ARG A 46 -9.56 -5.93 -0.67
C ARG A 46 -8.32 -5.48 -1.44
N THR A 47 -7.98 -4.21 -1.28
CA THR A 47 -6.69 -3.62 -1.68
C THR A 47 -5.82 -3.46 -0.44
N TYR A 48 -4.55 -3.87 -0.50
CA TYR A 48 -3.67 -3.68 0.65
C TYR A 48 -2.20 -3.46 0.29
N PHE A 49 -1.52 -2.77 1.19
CA PHE A 49 -0.08 -2.54 1.21
C PHE A 49 0.51 -3.16 2.46
N THR A 50 1.55 -3.95 2.31
CA THR A 50 2.12 -4.74 3.40
C THR A 50 3.64 -4.87 3.24
N TYR A 51 4.32 -5.26 4.33
CA TYR A 51 5.58 -5.97 4.18
C TYR A 51 5.34 -7.48 4.30
N THR A 52 6.17 -8.26 3.61
CA THR A 52 6.14 -9.71 3.64
C THR A 52 7.01 -10.27 4.77
N GLU A 53 6.93 -11.57 5.02
CA GLU A 53 7.82 -12.30 5.93
C GLU A 53 9.30 -12.21 5.55
N PHE A 54 9.60 -11.79 4.30
CA PHE A 54 10.96 -11.55 3.80
C PHE A 54 11.36 -10.07 3.82
N ASP A 55 10.60 -9.23 4.54
CA ASP A 55 10.76 -7.76 4.64
C ASP A 55 10.51 -6.98 3.35
N GLU A 56 9.99 -7.61 2.29
CA GLU A 56 9.68 -6.97 1.01
C GLU A 56 8.41 -6.13 1.11
N ILE A 57 8.32 -5.07 0.31
CA ILE A 57 7.10 -4.26 0.22
C ILE A 57 6.21 -4.86 -0.86
N ARG A 58 4.94 -5.07 -0.53
CA ARG A 58 3.94 -5.63 -1.44
C ARG A 58 2.74 -4.71 -1.57
N PHE A 59 2.33 -4.47 -2.80
CA PHE A 59 0.99 -4.03 -3.19
C PHE A 59 0.19 -5.25 -3.64
N THR A 60 -1.06 -5.36 -3.24
CA THR A 60 -1.94 -6.45 -3.71
C THR A 60 -3.38 -5.98 -3.81
N GLU A 61 -4.03 -6.39 -4.90
CA GLU A 61 -5.48 -6.44 -5.03
C GLU A 61 -5.92 -7.90 -4.91
N GLN A 62 -6.90 -8.14 -4.06
CA GLN A 62 -7.53 -9.45 -3.87
C GLN A 62 -8.99 -9.38 -4.23
N ALA A 63 -9.46 -10.30 -5.07
CA ALA A 63 -10.87 -10.45 -5.38
C ALA A 63 -11.25 -11.93 -5.39
N ALA A 64 -12.44 -12.25 -4.86
CA ALA A 64 -12.92 -13.63 -4.67
C ALA A 64 -11.88 -14.52 -3.96
N SER A 65 -11.20 -13.95 -2.96
CA SER A 65 -10.14 -14.59 -2.16
C SER A 65 -8.89 -15.01 -2.95
N SER A 66 -8.72 -14.53 -4.17
CA SER A 66 -7.52 -14.74 -5.00
C SER A 66 -6.81 -13.41 -5.24
N ASN A 67 -5.49 -13.40 -5.25
CA ASN A 67 -4.74 -12.24 -5.69
C ASN A 67 -4.97 -12.06 -7.19
N ARG A 68 -5.42 -10.88 -7.59
CA ARG A 68 -5.61 -10.50 -9.00
C ARG A 68 -4.36 -9.80 -9.52
N ASP A 69 -3.89 -8.84 -8.75
CA ASP A 69 -2.74 -8.02 -9.07
C ASP A 69 -1.78 -8.04 -7.89
N SER A 70 -0.50 -8.19 -8.13
CA SER A 70 0.48 -8.23 -7.04
C SER A 70 1.85 -7.74 -7.52
N LEU A 71 2.36 -6.73 -6.83
CA LEU A 71 3.72 -6.24 -7.01
C LEU A 71 4.50 -6.45 -5.71
N VAL A 72 5.61 -7.18 -5.78
CA VAL A 72 6.48 -7.44 -4.63
C VAL A 72 7.87 -6.92 -4.92
N SER A 73 8.33 -5.94 -4.15
CA SER A 73 9.62 -5.30 -4.35
C SER A 73 10.78 -6.23 -4.01
N ASN A 74 11.91 -6.06 -4.68
CA ASN A 74 13.19 -6.64 -4.24
C ASN A 74 13.83 -5.83 -3.10
N TYR A 75 13.30 -4.63 -2.81
CA TYR A 75 13.75 -3.83 -1.67
C TYR A 75 13.26 -4.46 -0.36
N LYS A 76 14.14 -4.50 0.61
CA LYS A 76 13.85 -5.10 1.93
C LYS A 76 13.96 -4.07 3.05
N LEU A 77 12.90 -3.93 3.84
CA LEU A 77 12.87 -3.10 5.03
C LEU A 77 13.64 -3.75 6.19
N ARG A 78 14.98 -3.74 6.11
CA ARG A 78 15.87 -4.42 7.08
C ARG A 78 16.54 -3.48 8.09
N ASP A 79 16.26 -2.20 8.05
CA ASP A 79 16.72 -1.27 9.07
C ASP A 79 15.62 -1.03 10.10
N SER A 80 15.75 -1.67 11.25
CA SER A 80 14.85 -1.47 12.41
C SER A 80 15.22 -0.26 13.26
N SER A 81 16.29 0.47 12.92
CA SER A 81 16.74 1.66 13.66
C SER A 81 16.17 2.96 13.11
N SER A 82 15.89 3.02 11.82
CA SER A 82 15.47 4.24 11.11
C SER A 82 14.06 4.15 10.56
N LEU A 83 13.42 5.29 10.39
CA LEU A 83 12.21 5.42 9.58
C LEU A 83 12.56 5.34 8.10
N CYS A 84 11.73 4.63 7.34
CA CYS A 84 11.79 4.53 5.89
C CYS A 84 10.52 5.16 5.30
N HIS A 85 10.64 6.04 4.33
CA HIS A 85 9.49 6.59 3.62
C HIS A 85 9.05 5.61 2.54
N VAL A 86 7.79 5.18 2.60
CA VAL A 86 7.14 4.34 1.59
C VAL A 86 6.03 5.14 0.94
N MET A 87 6.02 5.16 -0.39
CA MET A 87 4.97 5.80 -1.17
C MET A 87 4.52 4.87 -2.29
N ILE A 88 3.22 4.76 -2.47
CA ILE A 88 2.59 3.94 -3.52
C ILE A 88 1.62 4.84 -4.28
N ALA A 89 1.93 5.10 -5.55
CA ALA A 89 1.10 5.89 -6.45
C ALA A 89 0.45 4.98 -7.48
N VAL A 90 -0.86 5.06 -7.61
CA VAL A 90 -1.68 4.20 -8.46
C VAL A 90 -2.42 5.05 -9.50
N ASN A 91 -2.37 4.63 -10.76
CA ASN A 91 -3.18 5.17 -11.85
C ASN A 91 -3.45 4.10 -12.91
N THR A 92 -4.52 3.37 -12.77
CA THR A 92 -4.88 2.28 -13.69
C THR A 92 -5.39 2.76 -15.05
N THR A 93 -5.58 4.07 -15.26
CA THR A 93 -6.03 4.62 -16.53
C THR A 93 -4.90 4.76 -17.55
N LEU A 94 -3.65 4.53 -17.14
CA LEU A 94 -2.50 4.60 -18.03
C LEU A 94 -2.43 3.39 -18.96
N SER A 95 -2.09 3.64 -20.23
CA SER A 95 -1.99 2.59 -21.26
C SER A 95 -0.84 1.62 -20.99
N ASN A 96 0.31 2.14 -20.54
CA ASN A 96 1.45 1.31 -20.16
C ASN A 96 1.20 0.71 -18.78
N GLU A 97 1.22 -0.62 -18.67
CA GLU A 97 0.96 -1.34 -17.43
C GLU A 97 2.02 -1.08 -16.36
N ASP A 98 3.28 -0.90 -16.75
CA ASP A 98 4.40 -0.60 -15.86
C ASP A 98 4.28 0.76 -15.15
N ASP A 99 3.44 1.65 -15.67
CA ASP A 99 3.19 2.96 -15.10
C ASP A 99 1.98 3.02 -14.17
N ARG A 100 1.17 1.95 -14.11
CA ARG A 100 -0.10 1.95 -13.35
C ARG A 100 0.09 1.92 -11.84
N VAL A 101 1.15 1.28 -11.36
CA VAL A 101 1.52 1.29 -9.94
C VAL A 101 3.00 1.60 -9.81
N LYS A 102 3.31 2.63 -9.03
CA LYS A 102 4.68 3.04 -8.74
C LYS A 102 4.93 2.99 -7.24
N ILE A 103 5.96 2.25 -6.85
CA ILE A 103 6.41 2.16 -5.46
C ILE A 103 7.70 2.95 -5.32
N TYR A 104 7.71 3.88 -4.38
CA TYR A 104 8.90 4.67 -4.05
C TYR A 104 9.35 4.37 -2.63
N ILE A 105 10.65 4.25 -2.46
CA ILE A 105 11.32 4.04 -1.17
C ILE A 105 12.33 5.16 -0.97
N ASN A 106 12.14 5.95 0.09
CA ASN A 106 12.99 7.12 0.38
C ASN A 106 13.14 8.05 -0.85
N GLY A 107 12.04 8.25 -1.58
CA GLY A 107 12.01 9.07 -2.80
C GLY A 107 12.51 8.39 -4.07
N SER A 108 13.09 7.21 -3.99
CA SER A 108 13.60 6.47 -5.15
C SER A 108 12.55 5.49 -5.70
N LEU A 109 12.30 5.55 -7.01
CA LEU A 109 11.38 4.65 -7.69
C LEU A 109 11.94 3.21 -7.71
N ILE A 110 11.13 2.25 -7.29
CA ILE A 110 11.35 0.83 -7.57
C ILE A 110 10.76 0.57 -8.96
N ASN A 111 11.63 0.27 -9.91
CA ASN A 111 11.22 -0.02 -11.29
C ASN A 111 10.91 -1.52 -11.47
N ASN A 112 10.44 -1.92 -12.65
CA ASN A 112 10.04 -3.29 -12.97
C ASN A 112 11.15 -4.33 -12.73
N HIS A 113 12.42 -3.96 -12.86
CA HIS A 113 13.54 -4.82 -12.51
C HIS A 113 13.78 -4.95 -10.99
N GLY A 114 13.07 -4.12 -10.21
CA GLY A 114 13.09 -4.12 -8.76
C GLY A 114 11.96 -4.93 -8.12
N PHE A 115 11.18 -5.69 -8.91
CA PHE A 115 10.12 -6.55 -8.38
C PHE A 115 10.51 -8.04 -8.42
N SER A 116 10.20 -8.77 -7.36
CA SER A 116 10.29 -10.23 -7.30
C SER A 116 9.02 -10.92 -7.83
N THR A 117 7.89 -10.21 -7.75
CA THR A 117 6.63 -10.53 -8.41
C THR A 117 6.16 -9.26 -9.09
N ASP A 118 5.83 -9.35 -10.35
CA ASP A 118 5.45 -8.23 -11.20
C ASP A 118 4.20 -8.61 -12.00
N ASP A 119 3.05 -8.39 -11.35
CA ASP A 119 1.71 -8.63 -11.95
C ASP A 119 0.89 -7.34 -11.76
N PRO A 120 1.08 -6.36 -12.66
CA PRO A 120 0.45 -5.06 -12.56
C PRO A 120 -1.05 -5.12 -12.88
N PRO A 121 -1.85 -4.18 -12.33
CA PRO A 121 -3.28 -4.15 -12.56
C PRO A 121 -3.63 -3.90 -14.03
N GLY A 122 -4.76 -4.47 -14.46
CA GLY A 122 -5.32 -4.25 -15.79
C GLY A 122 -5.67 -2.79 -16.05
N LEU A 123 -5.82 -2.42 -17.34
CA LEU A 123 -6.27 -1.08 -17.73
C LEU A 123 -7.66 -0.78 -17.15
N ASN A 124 -7.79 0.37 -16.49
CA ASN A 124 -9.01 0.78 -15.78
C ASN A 124 -9.46 -0.16 -14.66
N ALA A 125 -8.57 -0.97 -14.08
CA ALA A 125 -8.88 -1.76 -12.90
C ALA A 125 -9.43 -0.87 -11.78
N ILE A 126 -10.44 -1.38 -11.08
CA ILE A 126 -11.10 -0.73 -9.95
C ILE A 126 -10.66 -1.46 -8.69
N PHE A 127 -10.27 -0.71 -7.67
CA PHE A 127 -9.84 -1.23 -6.38
C PHE A 127 -10.91 -1.01 -5.31
N GLN A 128 -10.88 -1.82 -4.24
CA GLN A 128 -11.72 -1.64 -3.03
C GLN A 128 -11.30 -0.40 -2.21
N HIS A 129 -10.32 0.30 -2.73
CA HIS A 129 -9.81 1.53 -2.19
C HIS A 129 -10.81 2.67 -2.39
N ASN A 130 -11.07 3.42 -1.31
CA ASN A 130 -11.93 4.61 -1.27
C ASN A 130 -13.36 4.40 -1.83
N GLU A 131 -13.87 3.18 -1.78
CA GLU A 131 -15.25 2.86 -2.14
C GLU A 131 -16.18 3.10 -0.94
N GLU A 132 -17.40 3.56 -1.22
CA GLU A 132 -18.43 3.81 -0.20
C GLU A 132 -18.74 2.50 0.55
N GLY A 133 -18.74 2.58 1.90
CA GLY A 133 -19.02 1.45 2.76
C GLY A 133 -17.83 0.53 3.03
N GLU A 134 -16.76 0.60 2.24
CA GLU A 134 -15.57 -0.23 2.43
C GLU A 134 -14.63 0.39 3.48
N THR A 135 -14.45 -0.32 4.61
CA THR A 135 -13.63 0.18 5.70
C THR A 135 -12.15 0.17 5.34
N GLN A 136 -11.48 1.27 5.61
CA GLN A 136 -10.05 1.46 5.45
C GLN A 136 -9.35 1.33 6.80
N TYR A 137 -8.20 0.66 6.82
CA TYR A 137 -7.39 0.42 8.00
C TYR A 137 -5.96 0.90 7.78
N ILE A 138 -5.37 1.51 8.79
CA ILE A 138 -3.94 1.85 8.87
C ILE A 138 -3.35 1.07 10.04
N GLY A 139 -2.33 0.27 9.79
CA GLY A 139 -1.64 -0.51 10.81
C GLY A 139 -2.24 -1.86 11.12
N ASN A 140 -3.31 -2.28 10.43
CA ASN A 140 -3.92 -3.59 10.61
C ASN A 140 -4.76 -4.00 9.38
N SER A 141 -5.40 -5.14 9.47
CA SER A 141 -6.34 -5.70 8.49
C SER A 141 -7.77 -5.81 9.04
N ALA A 142 -8.74 -6.03 8.17
CA ALA A 142 -10.15 -6.16 8.52
C ALA A 142 -10.43 -7.24 9.58
N ASN A 143 -9.67 -8.33 9.59
CA ASN A 143 -9.78 -9.40 10.59
C ASN A 143 -8.83 -9.25 11.78
N GLN A 144 -8.11 -8.13 11.88
CA GLN A 144 -7.15 -7.84 12.93
C GLN A 144 -6.03 -8.89 13.10
N ALA A 145 -5.67 -9.56 12.00
CA ALA A 145 -4.66 -10.63 11.98
C ALA A 145 -3.35 -10.23 11.29
N ALA A 146 -3.20 -8.95 10.91
CA ALA A 146 -2.03 -8.44 10.20
C ALA A 146 -1.55 -7.11 10.79
N ASP A 147 -1.34 -7.10 12.10
CA ASP A 147 -0.84 -5.93 12.82
C ASP A 147 0.48 -5.46 12.26
N PHE A 148 0.62 -4.15 12.05
CA PHE A 148 1.90 -3.56 11.78
C PHE A 148 2.75 -3.54 13.06
N GLN A 149 3.80 -4.32 13.09
CA GLN A 149 4.72 -4.39 14.21
C GLN A 149 5.80 -3.32 14.09
N GLY A 150 5.49 -2.10 14.55
CA GLY A 150 6.42 -0.97 14.42
C GLY A 150 5.77 0.38 14.68
N TYR A 151 6.33 1.39 14.04
CA TYR A 151 5.89 2.78 14.14
C TYR A 151 5.58 3.32 12.75
N MET A 152 4.49 4.08 12.64
CA MET A 152 4.15 4.86 11.47
C MET A 152 3.94 6.32 11.84
N SER A 153 4.36 7.23 10.97
CA SER A 153 4.07 8.66 11.08
C SER A 153 3.79 9.27 9.71
N ASP A 154 3.15 10.43 9.72
CA ASP A 154 2.87 11.23 8.52
C ASP A 154 2.26 10.38 7.40
N VAL A 155 1.20 9.64 7.76
CA VAL A 155 0.46 8.81 6.81
C VAL A 155 -0.52 9.69 6.05
N PHE A 156 -0.35 9.77 4.74
CA PHE A 156 -1.19 10.52 3.82
C PHE A 156 -1.88 9.60 2.84
N HIS A 157 -3.10 9.95 2.53
CA HIS A 157 -3.88 9.34 1.49
C HIS A 157 -4.44 10.45 0.59
N VAL A 158 -4.03 10.47 -0.67
CA VAL A 158 -4.43 11.49 -1.65
C VAL A 158 -5.33 10.86 -2.69
N ASP A 159 -6.58 11.28 -2.70
CA ASP A 159 -7.61 10.80 -3.62
C ASP A 159 -7.50 11.48 -4.98
N GLY A 160 -7.67 10.73 -6.07
CA GLY A 160 -7.72 11.23 -7.43
C GLY A 160 -6.37 11.65 -8.03
N GLN A 161 -5.26 11.47 -7.34
CA GLN A 161 -3.94 11.87 -7.83
C GLN A 161 -2.88 10.79 -7.60
N ALA A 162 -2.16 10.42 -8.67
CA ALA A 162 -0.95 9.60 -8.61
C ALA A 162 0.27 10.54 -8.58
N LEU A 163 0.76 10.83 -7.40
CA LEU A 163 1.82 11.82 -7.17
C LEU A 163 3.22 11.21 -7.35
N THR A 164 4.20 12.08 -7.54
CA THR A 164 5.63 11.76 -7.35
C THR A 164 6.10 12.24 -5.97
N PRO A 165 7.21 11.72 -5.44
CA PRO A 165 7.74 12.18 -4.15
C PRO A 165 8.01 13.68 -4.10
N GLU A 166 8.52 14.27 -5.19
CA GLU A 166 8.78 15.71 -5.26
C GLU A 166 7.50 16.53 -5.07
N VAL A 167 6.40 16.12 -5.74
CA VAL A 167 5.11 16.83 -5.62
C VAL A 167 4.53 16.63 -4.22
N LEU A 168 4.57 15.42 -3.68
CA LEU A 168 4.06 15.15 -2.34
C LEU A 168 4.76 15.99 -1.28
N PHE A 169 6.10 16.07 -1.29
CA PHE A 169 6.89 16.85 -0.33
C PHE A 169 6.72 18.37 -0.45
N HIS A 170 6.12 18.87 -1.52
CA HIS A 170 5.74 20.27 -1.65
C HIS A 170 4.32 20.57 -1.14
N LEU A 171 3.50 19.54 -0.90
CA LEU A 171 2.11 19.68 -0.44
C LEU A 171 1.97 19.55 1.09
N ILE A 172 2.97 19.05 1.76
CA ILE A 172 3.05 18.81 3.21
C ILE A 172 4.23 19.59 3.81
#